data_e69d6edfabc0bc278d53a17339c817c9
#
_entry.id   e69d6edfabc0bc278d53a17339c817c9
#
_cell.length_a   1.000
_cell.length_b   1.000
_cell.length_c   1.000
_cell.angle_alpha   90.00
_cell.angle_beta   90.00
_cell.angle_gamma   90.00
#
_symmetry.space_group_name_H-M   'P 1'
#
loop_
_entity.id
_entity.type
_entity.pdbx_description
1 polymer ?
#
loop_
_entity_poly.entity_id
_entity_poly.type
_entity_poly.pdbx_seq_one_letter_code
_entity_poly.pdbx_strand_id
1 'polypeptide(L)' 'MSQKTILKTLELASLEGGKIILCRIEKPYGENSSPVVSIGVSLKGEEPDWQTHIPYANLDGLIAALTEIKNS' A
#
# COMPACT_ATOMS: atom_id res chain seq x y z
N MET A 1 -1.41 -6.21 19.04
CA MET A 1 -0.61 -6.82 17.98
C MET A 1 -1.22 -6.49 16.62
N SER A 2 -0.40 -6.04 15.67
CA SER A 2 -0.91 -5.68 14.37
C SER A 2 -1.19 -6.92 13.52
N GLN A 3 -2.20 -6.83 12.67
CA GLN A 3 -2.54 -7.89 11.73
C GLN A 3 -2.48 -7.33 10.31
N LYS A 4 -1.77 -8.02 9.45
CA LYS A 4 -1.58 -7.62 8.07
C LYS A 4 -2.32 -8.58 7.15
N THR A 5 -3.18 -8.03 6.31
CA THR A 5 -3.92 -8.80 5.32
C THR A 5 -3.59 -8.26 3.93
N ILE A 6 -3.10 -9.13 3.06
CA ILE A 6 -2.80 -8.74 1.68
C ILE A 6 -4.14 -8.69 0.92
N LEU A 7 -4.47 -7.52 0.40
CA LEU A 7 -5.73 -7.32 -0.31
C LEU A 7 -5.57 -7.42 -1.83
N LYS A 8 -4.45 -6.96 -2.35
CA LYS A 8 -4.23 -6.95 -3.79
C LYS A 8 -2.74 -6.92 -4.10
N THR A 9 -2.35 -7.61 -5.15
CA THR A 9 -0.99 -7.56 -5.67
C THR A 9 -1.05 -7.19 -7.14
N LEU A 10 -0.29 -6.17 -7.52
CA LEU A 10 -0.22 -5.71 -8.91
C LEU A 10 1.20 -5.89 -9.43
N GLU A 11 1.34 -6.15 -10.71
CA GLU A 11 2.66 -6.23 -11.31
C GLU A 11 3.18 -4.85 -11.66
N LEU A 12 4.48 -4.64 -11.44
CA LEU A 12 5.14 -3.41 -11.86
C LEU A 12 5.33 -3.45 -13.37
N ALA A 13 4.80 -2.44 -14.06
CA ALA A 13 4.88 -2.38 -15.50
C ALA A 13 6.32 -2.15 -16.00
N SER A 14 7.14 -1.50 -15.19
CA SER A 14 8.48 -1.11 -15.59
C SER A 14 9.56 -2.11 -15.21
N LEU A 15 9.24 -3.14 -14.45
CA LEU A 15 10.24 -4.08 -13.96
C LEU A 15 9.66 -5.48 -13.87
N GLU A 16 10.21 -6.39 -14.65
CA GLU A 16 9.76 -7.77 -14.65
C GLU A 16 10.05 -8.41 -13.29
N GLY A 17 9.03 -9.07 -12.73
CA GLY A 17 9.14 -9.69 -11.42
C GLY A 17 8.85 -8.74 -10.27
N GLY A 18 8.73 -7.44 -10.53
CA GLY A 18 8.38 -6.49 -9.49
C GLY A 18 6.89 -6.51 -9.18
N LYS A 19 6.53 -6.13 -7.97
CA LYS A 19 5.14 -6.14 -7.49
C LYS A 19 4.82 -4.90 -6.69
N ILE A 20 3.56 -4.48 -6.78
CA ILE A 20 2.98 -3.50 -5.86
C ILE A 20 2.02 -4.28 -4.99
N ILE A 21 2.24 -4.25 -3.68
CA ILE A 21 1.48 -5.05 -2.74
C ILE A 21 0.64 -4.13 -1.87
N LEU A 22 -0.68 -4.32 -1.90
CA LEU A 22 -1.62 -3.50 -1.13
C LEU A 22 -2.15 -4.33 0.02
N CYS A 23 -1.97 -3.83 1.22
CA CYS A 23 -2.36 -4.53 2.43
C CYS A 23 -3.20 -3.66 3.34
N ARG A 24 -3.99 -4.31 4.19
CA ARG A 24 -4.63 -3.64 5.31
C ARG A 24 -3.89 -4.08 6.57
N ILE A 25 -3.50 -3.11 7.39
CA ILE A 25 -2.86 -3.39 8.67
C ILE A 25 -3.78 -2.89 9.77
N GLU A 26 -4.21 -3.79 10.64
CA GLU A 26 -5.03 -3.42 11.79
C GLU A 26 -4.14 -3.20 12.99
N LYS A 27 -4.48 -2.21 13.79
CA LYS A 27 -3.76 -1.86 15.02
C LYS A 27 -2.27 -1.66 14.76
N PRO A 28 -1.89 -0.84 13.75
CA PRO A 28 -0.47 -0.71 13.37
C PRO A 28 0.40 -0.12 14.47
N TYR A 29 -0.18 0.67 15.34
CA TYR A 29 0.54 1.36 16.42
C TYR A 29 0.01 1.01 17.80
N GLY A 30 -0.66 -0.13 17.92
CA GLY A 30 -1.22 -0.58 19.18
C GLY A 30 -2.73 -0.72 19.15
N GLU A 31 -3.30 -1.19 20.25
CA GLU A 31 -4.72 -1.56 20.32
C GLU A 31 -5.69 -0.41 20.00
N ASN A 32 -5.29 0.81 20.28
CA ASN A 32 -6.16 1.97 20.07
C ASN A 32 -5.92 2.67 18.74
N SER A 33 -5.07 2.13 17.90
CA SER A 33 -4.81 2.75 16.60
C SER A 33 -5.79 2.26 15.56
N SER A 34 -6.14 3.16 14.64
CA SER A 34 -7.03 2.84 13.52
C SER A 34 -6.27 2.07 12.44
N PRO A 35 -6.95 1.20 11.69
CA PRO A 35 -6.28 0.48 10.62
C PRO A 35 -5.77 1.43 9.53
N VAL A 36 -4.74 1.00 8.83
CA VAL A 36 -4.15 1.75 7.73
C VAL A 36 -4.01 0.84 6.52
N VAL A 37 -3.86 1.47 5.36
CA VAL A 37 -3.52 0.75 4.13
C VAL A 37 -2.00 0.84 3.97
N SER A 38 -1.38 -0.30 3.69
CA SER A 38 0.04 -0.35 3.39
C SER A 38 0.23 -0.52 1.89
N ILE A 39 1.07 0.31 1.32
CA ILE A 39 1.45 0.19 -0.09
C ILE A 39 2.92 -0.16 -0.10
N GLY A 40 3.23 -1.36 -0.58
CA GLY A 40 4.60 -1.82 -0.69
C GLY A 40 5.01 -2.01 -2.13
N VAL A 41 6.27 -1.76 -2.43
CA VAL A 41 6.84 -2.00 -3.75
C VAL A 41 7.99 -2.99 -3.59
N SER A 42 7.89 -4.12 -4.29
CA SER A 42 8.93 -5.14 -4.30
C SER A 42 9.56 -5.19 -5.68
N LEU A 43 10.87 -5.08 -5.74
CA LEU A 43 11.59 -5.13 -7.01
C LEU A 43 11.79 -6.55 -7.52
N LYS A 44 11.77 -7.52 -6.62
CA LYS A 44 12.01 -8.92 -6.97
C LYS A 44 10.81 -9.83 -6.77
N GLY A 45 9.67 -9.26 -6.40
CA GLY A 45 8.46 -10.04 -6.16
C GLY A 45 8.41 -10.72 -4.80
N GLU A 46 9.38 -10.45 -3.95
CA GLU A 46 9.47 -10.98 -2.59
C GLU A 46 8.97 -9.95 -1.59
N GLU A 47 9.69 -9.75 -0.48
CA GLU A 47 9.31 -8.75 0.50
C GLU A 47 9.45 -7.34 -0.08
N PRO A 48 8.62 -6.39 0.34
CA PRO A 48 8.71 -5.03 -0.18
C PRO A 48 10.03 -4.37 0.14
N ASP A 49 10.63 -3.74 -0.86
CA ASP A 49 11.83 -2.92 -0.68
C ASP A 49 11.45 -1.56 -0.09
N TRP A 50 10.25 -1.08 -0.39
CA TRP A 50 9.68 0.14 0.17
C TRP A 50 8.27 -0.14 0.63
N GLN A 51 7.88 0.51 1.70
CA GLN A 51 6.55 0.35 2.26
C GLN A 51 6.11 1.66 2.92
N THR A 52 4.85 2.02 2.74
CA THR A 52 4.30 3.20 3.38
C THR A 52 2.92 2.87 3.95
N HIS A 53 2.52 3.60 4.97
CA HIS A 53 1.23 3.43 5.61
C HIS A 53 0.36 4.67 5.34
N ILE A 54 -0.85 4.44 4.86
CA ILE A 54 -1.78 5.52 4.50
C ILE A 54 -3.04 5.37 5.36
N PRO A 55 -3.40 6.38 6.16
CA PRO A 55 -4.66 6.32 6.89
C PRO A 55 -5.85 6.24 5.93
N TYR A 56 -6.90 5.50 6.31
CA TYR A 56 -8.08 5.38 5.46
C TYR A 56 -8.71 6.73 5.14
N ALA A 57 -8.66 7.68 6.08
CA ALA A 57 -9.21 9.01 5.86
C ALA A 57 -8.53 9.76 4.71
N ASN A 58 -7.33 9.36 4.34
CA ASN A 58 -6.58 10.01 3.26
C ASN A 58 -6.75 9.31 1.91
N LEU A 59 -7.42 8.16 1.86
CA LEU A 59 -7.50 7.38 0.62
C LEU A 59 -8.21 8.12 -0.50
N ASP A 60 -9.33 8.78 -0.21
CA ASP A 60 -10.06 9.49 -1.26
C ASP A 60 -9.21 10.59 -1.87
N GLY A 61 -8.51 11.36 -1.03
CA GLY A 61 -7.61 12.39 -1.50
C GLY A 61 -6.44 11.83 -2.31
N LEU A 62 -5.90 10.70 -1.85
CA LEU A 62 -4.80 10.05 -2.56
C LEU A 62 -5.25 9.52 -3.93
N ILE A 63 -6.44 8.92 -3.99
CA ILE A 63 -6.98 8.44 -5.25
C ILE A 63 -7.17 9.60 -6.23
N ALA A 64 -7.72 10.72 -5.74
CA ALA A 64 -7.92 11.91 -6.58
C ALA A 64 -6.59 12.47 -7.08
N ALA A 65 -5.59 12.55 -6.19
CA ALA A 65 -4.28 13.06 -6.54
C ALA A 65 -3.58 12.19 -7.58
N LEU A 66 -3.66 10.86 -7.42
CA LEU A 66 -3.05 9.93 -8.37
C LEU A 66 -3.75 10.00 -9.73
N THR A 67 -5.07 10.19 -9.73
CA THR A 67 -5.83 10.33 -10.97
C THR A 67 -5.40 11.60 -11.72
N GLU A 68 -5.21 12.69 -10.98
CA GLU A 68 -4.75 13.95 -11.55
C GLU A 68 -3.36 13.81 -12.18
N ILE A 69 -2.44 13.14 -11.48
CA ILE A 69 -1.09 12.90 -11.98
C ILE A 69 -1.13 12.04 -13.24
N LYS A 70 -1.95 11.00 -13.22
CA LYS A 70 -2.11 10.10 -14.37
C LYS A 70 -2.57 10.83 -15.61
N ASN A 71 -3.44 11.84 -15.44
CA ASN A 71 -4.03 12.57 -16.56
C ASN A 71 -3.26 13.84 -16.96
N SER A 72 -2.16 14.08 -16.30
CA SER A 72 -1.34 15.26 -16.61
C SER A 72 -0.34 15.00 -17.74
#